data_da714361b6e95e9ea4526c24140c50db
#
_entry.id   da714361b6e95e9ea4526c24140c50db
#
_cell.length_a   1.000
_cell.length_b   1.000
_cell.length_c   1.000
_cell.angle_alpha   90.00
_cell.angle_beta   90.00
_cell.angle_gamma   90.00
#
_symmetry.space_group_name_H-M   'P 1'
#
loop_
_entity.id
_entity.type
_entity.pdbx_description
1 polymer ?
#
loop_
_entity_poly.entity_id
_entity_poly.type
_entity_poly.pdbx_seq_one_letter_code
_entity_poly.pdbx_strand_id
1 'polypeptide(L)'
;MANIVLAHGAWSAAWAWKKMRPLMARSGHSFFTPTYTGLGERAHLANPSIDLETHIEDVLGVLEFEDLRDIVLLGHSYGGMVATGVADRARARIAHLIYLDAFVPKDGESLFDLVPEEQRQRQQASAAAGDGWRIAPNPTPEDTSAEDQAWIANKRLPHPLKCMDTRLKLRNGPLTLPRSYIVATRNRHGPFGQFAALARTTPGWTCDEIDASHSPNVTAPGPLMALVDRIIARRAATNEKRG
;
A
#
# COMPACT_ATOMS: atom_id res chain seq x y z
N MET A 1 12.92 16.91 -4.68
CA MET A 1 11.50 16.94 -5.10
C MET A 1 11.17 15.61 -5.77
N ALA A 2 9.99 15.01 -5.50
CA ALA A 2 9.52 13.78 -6.14
C ALA A 2 8.00 13.78 -6.27
N ASN A 3 7.49 13.10 -7.30
CA ASN A 3 6.08 12.75 -7.41
C ASN A 3 5.87 11.42 -6.68
N ILE A 4 5.07 11.41 -5.63
CA ILE A 4 4.77 10.21 -4.84
C ILE A 4 3.34 9.81 -5.14
N VAL A 5 3.13 8.56 -5.53
CA VAL A 5 1.80 7.98 -5.79
C VAL A 5 1.53 6.89 -4.78
N LEU A 6 0.36 6.96 -4.15
CA LEU A 6 -0.07 6.03 -3.13
C LEU A 6 -0.88 4.88 -3.73
N ALA A 7 -0.56 3.67 -3.33
CA ALA A 7 -1.44 2.52 -3.36
C ALA A 7 -1.83 2.18 -1.91
N HIS A 8 -3.05 2.56 -1.49
CA HIS A 8 -3.47 2.49 -0.08
C HIS A 8 -3.87 1.07 0.37
N GLY A 9 -3.95 0.85 1.68
CA GLY A 9 -4.35 -0.43 2.27
C GLY A 9 -5.83 -0.75 2.15
N ALA A 10 -6.20 -1.97 2.54
CA ALA A 10 -7.60 -2.38 2.66
C ALA A 10 -8.36 -1.53 3.68
N TRP A 11 -9.68 -1.42 3.54
CA TRP A 11 -10.57 -0.62 4.42
C TRP A 11 -10.15 0.85 4.55
N SER A 12 -9.36 1.36 3.61
CA SER A 12 -8.75 2.68 3.62
C SER A 12 -9.09 3.41 2.30
N ALA A 13 -8.64 4.65 2.19
CA ALA A 13 -8.72 5.47 0.99
C ALA A 13 -7.80 6.69 1.14
N ALA A 14 -7.85 7.62 0.20
CA ALA A 14 -7.12 8.89 0.24
C ALA A 14 -7.25 9.65 1.58
N TRP A 15 -8.42 9.59 2.22
CA TRP A 15 -8.69 10.27 3.50
C TRP A 15 -7.73 9.84 4.61
N ALA A 16 -7.33 8.57 4.66
CA ALA A 16 -6.45 8.03 5.71
C ALA A 16 -5.02 8.62 5.68
N TRP A 17 -4.66 9.28 4.59
CA TRP A 17 -3.37 9.92 4.38
C TRP A 17 -3.40 11.44 4.59
N LYS A 18 -4.50 11.97 5.14
CA LYS A 18 -4.70 13.40 5.39
C LYS A 18 -3.55 14.02 6.19
N LYS A 19 -3.03 13.33 7.21
CA LYS A 19 -1.91 13.80 8.04
C LYS A 19 -0.58 13.85 7.26
N MET A 20 -0.40 12.99 6.26
CA MET A 20 0.81 12.95 5.43
C MET A 20 0.86 14.08 4.39
N ARG A 21 -0.29 14.53 3.86
CA ARG A 21 -0.34 15.54 2.79
C ARG A 21 0.43 16.82 3.12
N PRO A 22 0.23 17.50 4.29
CA PRO A 22 1.01 18.70 4.62
C PRO A 22 2.48 18.41 4.87
N LEU A 23 2.85 17.20 5.29
CA LEU A 23 4.25 16.80 5.47
C LEU A 23 4.93 16.64 4.12
N MET A 24 4.31 15.93 3.18
CA MET A 24 4.79 15.78 1.79
C MET A 24 5.00 17.14 1.11
N ALA A 25 4.02 18.04 1.23
CA ALA A 25 4.10 19.39 0.65
C ALA A 25 5.26 20.20 1.24
N ARG A 26 5.47 20.14 2.56
CA ARG A 26 6.59 20.83 3.23
C ARG A 26 7.96 20.29 2.81
N SER A 27 8.06 19.00 2.51
CA SER A 27 9.27 18.39 1.95
C SER A 27 9.42 18.63 0.44
N GLY A 28 8.52 19.41 -0.18
CA GLY A 28 8.56 19.74 -1.60
C GLY A 28 8.15 18.59 -2.51
N HIS A 29 7.40 17.60 -2.02
CA HIS A 29 6.89 16.49 -2.83
C HIS A 29 5.44 16.73 -3.27
N SER A 30 5.12 16.30 -4.49
CA SER A 30 3.74 16.15 -4.94
C SER A 30 3.23 14.78 -4.46
N PHE A 31 2.02 14.75 -3.87
CA PHE A 31 1.47 13.53 -3.31
C PHE A 31 0.10 13.20 -3.91
N PHE A 32 0.07 12.21 -4.78
CA PHE A 32 -1.12 11.71 -5.44
C PHE A 32 -1.70 10.53 -4.64
N THR A 33 -2.96 10.64 -4.26
CA THR A 33 -3.63 9.66 -3.40
C THR A 33 -4.88 9.13 -4.07
N PRO A 34 -4.76 8.30 -5.15
CA PRO A 34 -5.94 7.67 -5.77
C PRO A 34 -6.72 6.87 -4.73
N THR A 35 -8.03 7.02 -4.73
CA THR A 35 -8.94 6.13 -3.99
C THR A 35 -9.43 5.04 -4.91
N TYR A 36 -9.35 3.80 -4.48
CA TYR A 36 -9.82 2.66 -5.26
C TYR A 36 -11.34 2.66 -5.41
N THR A 37 -11.81 2.19 -6.55
CA THR A 37 -13.23 2.00 -6.85
C THR A 37 -13.91 1.16 -5.76
N GLY A 38 -15.05 1.63 -5.27
CA GLY A 38 -15.83 0.99 -4.21
C GLY A 38 -15.43 1.35 -2.78
N LEU A 39 -14.40 2.20 -2.58
CA LEU A 39 -13.92 2.62 -1.26
C LEU A 39 -13.95 4.15 -1.10
N GLY A 40 -13.86 4.62 0.13
CA GLY A 40 -13.83 6.04 0.47
C GLY A 40 -14.91 6.86 -0.23
N GLU A 41 -14.54 7.97 -0.85
CA GLU A 41 -15.43 8.85 -1.62
C GLU A 41 -15.98 8.18 -2.90
N ARG A 42 -15.43 7.04 -3.31
CA ARG A 42 -15.91 6.22 -4.44
C ARG A 42 -16.76 5.02 -4.01
N ALA A 43 -17.22 5.00 -2.75
CA ALA A 43 -18.03 3.92 -2.19
C ALA A 43 -19.34 3.68 -2.96
N HIS A 44 -19.91 4.71 -3.59
CA HIS A 44 -21.12 4.62 -4.41
C HIS A 44 -20.95 3.74 -5.66
N LEU A 45 -19.71 3.42 -6.05
CA LEU A 45 -19.39 2.50 -7.15
C LEU A 45 -19.22 1.06 -6.70
N ALA A 46 -19.36 0.77 -5.38
CA ALA A 46 -19.14 -0.56 -4.83
C ALA A 46 -20.07 -1.61 -5.43
N ASN A 47 -19.50 -2.71 -5.90
CA ASN A 47 -20.25 -3.84 -6.45
C ASN A 47 -19.41 -5.15 -6.35
N PRO A 48 -20.04 -6.35 -6.44
CA PRO A 48 -19.34 -7.62 -6.25
C PRO A 48 -18.30 -8.00 -7.32
N SER A 49 -18.25 -7.28 -8.46
CA SER A 49 -17.26 -7.57 -9.51
C SER A 49 -15.89 -6.95 -9.25
N ILE A 50 -15.79 -5.97 -8.33
CA ILE A 50 -14.54 -5.29 -7.99
C ILE A 50 -13.53 -6.30 -7.45
N ASP A 51 -12.34 -6.29 -8.04
CA ASP A 51 -11.24 -7.18 -7.73
C ASP A 51 -9.88 -6.43 -7.70
N LEU A 52 -8.78 -7.18 -7.54
CA LEU A 52 -7.44 -6.61 -7.54
C LEU A 52 -7.11 -5.87 -8.84
N GLU A 53 -7.55 -6.37 -9.99
CA GLU A 53 -7.32 -5.73 -11.28
C GLU A 53 -7.98 -4.35 -11.36
N THR A 54 -9.22 -4.23 -10.86
CA THR A 54 -9.93 -2.94 -10.78
C THR A 54 -9.10 -1.90 -10.02
N HIS A 55 -8.52 -2.26 -8.87
CA HIS A 55 -7.73 -1.34 -8.07
C HIS A 55 -6.36 -1.03 -8.70
N ILE A 56 -5.78 -1.95 -9.45
CA ILE A 56 -4.56 -1.69 -10.23
C ILE A 56 -4.86 -0.66 -11.32
N GLU A 57 -5.96 -0.81 -12.07
CA GLU A 57 -6.38 0.13 -13.12
C GLU A 57 -6.71 1.52 -12.56
N ASP A 58 -7.29 1.64 -11.34
CA ASP A 58 -7.50 2.92 -10.67
C ASP A 58 -6.19 3.73 -10.51
N VAL A 59 -5.10 3.05 -10.15
CA VAL A 59 -3.80 3.71 -9.97
C VAL A 59 -3.12 3.98 -11.32
N LEU A 60 -3.19 3.04 -12.26
CA LEU A 60 -2.66 3.22 -13.62
C LEU A 60 -3.33 4.39 -14.32
N GLY A 61 -4.64 4.55 -14.17
CA GLY A 61 -5.39 5.69 -14.72
C GLY A 61 -4.84 7.03 -14.20
N VAL A 62 -4.55 7.13 -12.90
CA VAL A 62 -3.93 8.37 -12.36
C VAL A 62 -2.54 8.60 -12.96
N LEU A 63 -1.70 7.56 -13.12
CA LEU A 63 -0.40 7.72 -13.78
C LEU A 63 -0.53 8.21 -15.22
N GLU A 64 -1.55 7.75 -15.93
CA GLU A 64 -1.78 8.11 -17.33
C GLU A 64 -2.33 9.53 -17.49
N PHE A 65 -3.44 9.85 -16.81
CA PHE A 65 -4.17 11.11 -17.01
C PHE A 65 -3.53 12.32 -16.32
N GLU A 66 -2.64 12.09 -15.34
CA GLU A 66 -1.80 13.14 -14.72
C GLU A 66 -0.39 13.18 -15.34
N ASP A 67 -0.15 12.45 -16.44
CA ASP A 67 1.15 12.37 -17.14
C ASP A 67 2.35 12.08 -16.22
N LEU A 68 2.15 11.28 -15.16
CA LEU A 68 3.16 11.05 -14.13
C LEU A 68 4.28 10.14 -14.64
N ARG A 69 5.52 10.57 -14.44
CA ARG A 69 6.76 9.84 -14.74
C ARG A 69 7.76 10.05 -13.61
N ASP A 70 8.77 9.19 -13.55
CA ASP A 70 9.83 9.21 -12.51
C ASP A 70 9.25 9.22 -11.09
N ILE A 71 8.15 8.48 -10.87
CA ILE A 71 7.42 8.48 -9.61
C ILE A 71 8.06 7.57 -8.57
N VAL A 72 7.80 7.89 -7.30
CA VAL A 72 7.94 6.96 -6.18
C VAL A 72 6.57 6.36 -5.90
N LEU A 73 6.40 5.07 -6.17
CA LEU A 73 5.15 4.35 -5.86
C LEU A 73 5.22 3.80 -4.43
N LEU A 74 4.29 4.19 -3.57
CA LEU A 74 4.22 3.76 -2.19
C LEU A 74 3.00 2.85 -1.98
N GLY A 75 3.26 1.56 -1.74
CA GLY A 75 2.24 0.56 -1.42
C GLY A 75 2.17 0.30 0.08
N HIS A 76 0.99 0.48 0.70
CA HIS A 76 0.76 0.19 2.11
C HIS A 76 -0.16 -1.03 2.28
N SER A 77 0.25 -2.00 3.11
CA SER A 77 -0.61 -3.14 3.41
C SER A 77 -1.08 -3.91 2.16
N TYR A 78 -2.38 -4.09 1.95
CA TYR A 78 -2.99 -4.57 0.70
C TYR A 78 -2.49 -3.80 -0.54
N GLY A 79 -2.22 -2.51 -0.38
CA GLY A 79 -1.67 -1.68 -1.46
C GLY A 79 -0.34 -2.18 -2.04
N GLY A 80 0.36 -3.09 -1.36
CA GLY A 80 1.51 -3.80 -1.92
C GLY A 80 1.15 -4.72 -3.08
N MET A 81 -0.02 -5.39 -3.03
CA MET A 81 -0.56 -6.17 -4.15
C MET A 81 -0.80 -5.27 -5.37
N VAL A 82 -1.48 -4.14 -5.15
CA VAL A 82 -1.78 -3.14 -6.19
C VAL A 82 -0.49 -2.54 -6.75
N ALA A 83 0.41 -2.07 -5.86
CA ALA A 83 1.67 -1.45 -6.27
C ALA A 83 2.56 -2.39 -7.09
N THR A 84 2.57 -3.69 -6.77
CA THR A 84 3.30 -4.68 -7.55
C THR A 84 2.72 -4.84 -8.96
N GLY A 85 1.39 -4.88 -9.09
CA GLY A 85 0.72 -4.93 -10.40
C GLY A 85 0.92 -3.67 -11.23
N VAL A 86 0.85 -2.50 -10.60
CA VAL A 86 1.15 -1.21 -11.25
C VAL A 86 2.61 -1.14 -11.68
N ALA A 87 3.54 -1.58 -10.82
CA ALA A 87 4.97 -1.60 -11.13
C ALA A 87 5.30 -2.56 -12.28
N ASP A 88 4.58 -3.65 -12.43
CA ASP A 88 4.73 -4.53 -13.59
C ASP A 88 4.30 -3.85 -14.89
N ARG A 89 3.18 -3.13 -14.91
CA ARG A 89 2.57 -2.57 -16.12
C ARG A 89 3.13 -1.21 -16.51
N ALA A 90 3.54 -0.40 -15.53
CA ALA A 90 4.02 0.96 -15.74
C ALA A 90 5.50 1.15 -15.40
N ARG A 91 6.37 0.14 -15.59
CA ARG A 91 7.80 0.15 -15.22
C ARG A 91 8.54 1.41 -15.64
N ALA A 92 8.31 1.87 -16.86
CA ALA A 92 8.98 3.05 -17.41
C ALA A 92 8.59 4.38 -16.72
N ARG A 93 7.50 4.37 -15.93
CA ARG A 93 7.04 5.55 -15.19
C ARG A 93 7.52 5.55 -13.73
N ILE A 94 8.00 4.41 -13.22
CA ILE A 94 8.31 4.23 -11.79
C ILE A 94 9.81 4.20 -11.58
N ALA A 95 10.29 5.11 -10.78
CA ALA A 95 11.69 5.23 -10.43
C ALA A 95 12.06 4.48 -9.16
N HIS A 96 11.12 4.30 -8.25
CA HIS A 96 11.31 3.59 -6.98
C HIS A 96 9.99 3.04 -6.45
N LEU A 97 10.03 1.84 -5.86
CA LEU A 97 8.86 1.22 -5.22
C LEU A 97 9.12 1.07 -3.72
N ILE A 98 8.24 1.66 -2.90
CA ILE A 98 8.27 1.55 -1.44
C ILE A 98 7.12 0.66 -0.98
N TYR A 99 7.43 -0.39 -0.23
CA TYR A 99 6.47 -1.22 0.50
C TYR A 99 6.46 -0.80 1.96
N LEU A 100 5.35 -0.22 2.43
CA LEU A 100 5.16 0.17 3.82
C LEU A 100 4.31 -0.88 4.53
N ASP A 101 4.94 -1.72 5.34
CA ASP A 101 4.28 -2.81 6.07
C ASP A 101 3.25 -3.52 5.17
N ALA A 102 3.71 -3.99 4.00
CA ALA A 102 2.88 -4.34 2.86
C ALA A 102 3.18 -5.73 2.31
N PHE A 103 2.21 -6.28 1.61
CA PHE A 103 2.36 -7.55 0.87
C PHE A 103 3.28 -7.37 -0.33
N VAL A 104 4.11 -8.38 -0.59
CA VAL A 104 5.02 -8.45 -1.74
C VAL A 104 4.71 -9.75 -2.49
N PRO A 105 3.73 -9.73 -3.40
CA PRO A 105 3.32 -10.93 -4.11
C PRO A 105 4.30 -11.29 -5.23
N LYS A 106 4.32 -12.59 -5.55
CA LYS A 106 4.86 -13.13 -6.79
C LYS A 106 3.75 -13.28 -7.82
N ASP A 107 4.14 -13.61 -9.06
CA ASP A 107 3.18 -13.97 -10.09
C ASP A 107 2.31 -15.16 -9.67
N GLY A 108 1.02 -15.05 -9.90
CA GLY A 108 0.03 -16.07 -9.57
C GLY A 108 -0.40 -16.11 -8.10
N GLU A 109 0.14 -15.27 -7.22
CA GLU A 109 -0.28 -15.22 -5.81
C GLU A 109 -1.43 -14.23 -5.61
N SER A 110 -2.42 -14.63 -4.83
CA SER A 110 -3.44 -13.78 -4.22
C SER A 110 -2.98 -13.31 -2.83
N LEU A 111 -3.66 -12.32 -2.24
CA LEU A 111 -3.37 -11.96 -0.85
C LEU A 111 -3.65 -13.13 0.09
N PHE A 112 -4.67 -13.93 -0.19
CA PHE A 112 -5.00 -15.11 0.62
C PHE A 112 -3.94 -16.21 0.59
N ASP A 113 -3.08 -16.26 -0.42
CA ASP A 113 -1.93 -17.15 -0.44
C ASP A 113 -0.77 -16.65 0.46
N LEU A 114 -0.79 -15.38 0.87
CA LEU A 114 0.27 -14.70 1.63
C LEU A 114 -0.07 -14.51 3.12
N VAL A 115 -1.22 -14.99 3.58
CA VAL A 115 -1.66 -14.93 4.97
C VAL A 115 -1.88 -16.35 5.53
N PRO A 116 -1.84 -16.52 6.87
CA PRO A 116 -2.21 -17.80 7.49
C PRO A 116 -3.65 -18.21 7.14
N GLU A 117 -3.88 -19.51 6.99
CA GLU A 117 -5.20 -20.07 6.63
C GLU A 117 -6.31 -19.62 7.61
N GLU A 118 -6.00 -19.54 8.91
CA GLU A 118 -6.94 -19.03 9.91
C GLU A 118 -7.39 -17.58 9.61
N GLN A 119 -6.48 -16.72 9.17
CA GLN A 119 -6.82 -15.36 8.78
C GLN A 119 -7.70 -15.33 7.54
N ARG A 120 -7.40 -16.15 6.54
CA ARG A 120 -8.21 -16.32 5.33
C ARG A 120 -9.63 -16.75 5.68
N GLN A 121 -9.78 -17.82 6.47
CA GLN A 121 -11.08 -18.36 6.90
C GLN A 121 -11.89 -17.32 7.69
N ARG A 122 -11.26 -16.58 8.60
CA ARG A 122 -11.90 -15.51 9.37
C ARG A 122 -12.43 -14.40 8.45
N GLN A 123 -11.67 -14.02 7.43
CA GLN A 123 -12.09 -12.97 6.49
C GLN A 123 -13.23 -13.47 5.58
N GLN A 124 -13.19 -14.71 5.12
CA GLN A 124 -14.27 -15.31 4.34
C GLN A 124 -15.55 -15.43 5.19
N ALA A 125 -15.45 -15.86 6.45
CA ALA A 125 -16.57 -15.91 7.38
C ALA A 125 -17.15 -14.49 7.66
N SER A 126 -16.29 -13.48 7.78
CA SER A 126 -16.72 -12.08 7.94
C SER A 126 -17.56 -11.60 6.73
N ALA A 127 -17.15 -11.93 5.53
CA ALA A 127 -17.91 -11.58 4.33
C ALA A 127 -19.24 -12.33 4.28
N ALA A 128 -19.26 -13.63 4.58
CA ALA A 128 -20.46 -14.46 4.62
C ALA A 128 -21.49 -14.01 5.68
N ALA A 129 -21.01 -13.53 6.82
CA ALA A 129 -21.87 -13.00 7.89
C ALA A 129 -22.45 -11.61 7.57
N GLY A 130 -21.89 -10.89 6.60
CA GLY A 130 -22.35 -9.58 6.12
C GLY A 130 -23.21 -9.70 4.88
N ASP A 131 -22.79 -9.02 3.83
CA ASP A 131 -23.48 -8.97 2.54
C ASP A 131 -23.02 -10.04 1.52
N GLY A 132 -22.18 -10.96 1.94
CA GLY A 132 -21.67 -12.09 1.17
C GLY A 132 -20.45 -11.78 0.28
N TRP A 133 -20.05 -10.53 0.12
CA TRP A 133 -18.98 -10.15 -0.79
C TRP A 133 -17.99 -9.11 -0.25
N ARG A 134 -18.25 -8.52 0.93
CA ARG A 134 -17.33 -7.56 1.57
C ARG A 134 -16.91 -8.01 2.96
N ILE A 135 -15.64 -7.83 3.24
CA ILE A 135 -15.01 -8.13 4.53
C ILE A 135 -15.12 -6.90 5.43
N ALA A 136 -15.66 -7.06 6.63
CA ALA A 136 -15.70 -6.00 7.63
C ALA A 136 -14.28 -5.53 8.01
N PRO A 137 -14.10 -4.24 8.39
CA PRO A 137 -12.79 -3.72 8.80
C PRO A 137 -12.24 -4.47 10.02
N ASN A 138 -10.93 -4.76 9.99
CA ASN A 138 -10.22 -5.23 11.19
C ASN A 138 -10.26 -4.15 12.30
N PRO A 139 -10.06 -4.49 13.57
CA PRO A 139 -9.86 -3.51 14.63
C PRO A 139 -8.75 -2.50 14.27
N THR A 140 -8.85 -1.29 14.80
CA THR A 140 -7.77 -0.31 14.69
C THR A 140 -6.56 -0.73 15.52
N PRO A 141 -5.33 -0.40 15.10
CA PRO A 141 -4.14 -0.66 15.90
C PRO A 141 -4.22 -0.03 17.29
N GLU A 142 -3.59 -0.70 18.27
CA GLU A 142 -3.64 -0.30 19.70
C GLU A 142 -3.02 1.08 19.98
N ASP A 143 -2.05 1.52 19.16
CA ASP A 143 -1.42 2.83 19.26
C ASP A 143 -2.22 3.96 18.60
N THR A 144 -3.42 3.68 18.12
CA THR A 144 -4.32 4.69 17.56
C THR A 144 -4.95 5.51 18.69
N SER A 145 -4.72 6.82 18.72
CA SER A 145 -5.29 7.71 19.72
C SER A 145 -6.83 7.72 19.69
N ALA A 146 -7.47 8.07 20.80
CA ALA A 146 -8.94 8.16 20.86
C ALA A 146 -9.49 9.17 19.83
N GLU A 147 -8.79 10.28 19.57
CA GLU A 147 -9.12 11.26 18.54
C GLU A 147 -9.06 10.63 17.13
N ASP A 148 -7.99 9.89 16.85
CA ASP A 148 -7.84 9.21 15.57
C ASP A 148 -8.86 8.09 15.38
N GLN A 149 -9.16 7.33 16.45
CA GLN A 149 -10.22 6.32 16.42
C GLN A 149 -11.58 6.95 16.07
N ALA A 150 -11.94 8.05 16.71
CA ALA A 150 -13.17 8.79 16.42
C ALA A 150 -13.16 9.32 14.96
N TRP A 151 -12.02 9.86 14.51
CA TRP A 151 -11.89 10.38 13.14
C TRP A 151 -12.07 9.31 12.08
N ILE A 152 -11.56 8.09 12.28
CA ILE A 152 -11.56 7.02 11.27
C ILE A 152 -12.79 6.09 11.38
N ALA A 153 -13.50 6.06 12.51
CA ALA A 153 -14.53 5.09 12.84
C ALA A 153 -15.57 4.87 11.73
N ASN A 154 -16.11 5.95 11.16
CA ASN A 154 -17.16 5.90 10.13
C ASN A 154 -16.60 5.96 8.70
N LYS A 155 -15.28 5.90 8.52
CA LYS A 155 -14.64 6.01 7.19
C LYS A 155 -14.06 4.68 6.69
N ARG A 156 -13.87 3.71 7.59
CA ARG A 156 -13.38 2.38 7.24
C ARG A 156 -14.54 1.53 6.74
N LEU A 157 -14.71 1.50 5.44
CA LEU A 157 -15.78 0.74 4.78
C LEU A 157 -15.37 -0.72 4.58
N PRO A 158 -16.32 -1.67 4.53
CA PRO A 158 -16.04 -3.06 4.17
C PRO A 158 -15.35 -3.16 2.80
N HIS A 159 -14.38 -4.08 2.70
CA HIS A 159 -13.52 -4.24 1.52
C HIS A 159 -13.99 -5.43 0.66
N PRO A 160 -14.03 -5.33 -0.68
CA PRO A 160 -14.45 -6.44 -1.53
C PRO A 160 -13.57 -7.69 -1.32
N LEU A 161 -14.20 -8.82 -1.02
CA LEU A 161 -13.53 -10.11 -0.79
C LEU A 161 -12.70 -10.54 -2.01
N LYS A 162 -13.23 -10.30 -3.19
CA LYS A 162 -12.59 -10.68 -4.46
C LYS A 162 -11.23 -10.01 -4.65
N CYS A 163 -11.01 -8.82 -4.08
CA CYS A 163 -9.70 -8.16 -4.08
C CYS A 163 -8.62 -8.95 -3.32
N MET A 164 -9.01 -9.74 -2.31
CA MET A 164 -8.10 -10.57 -1.52
C MET A 164 -7.83 -11.93 -2.19
N ASP A 165 -8.79 -12.44 -2.95
CA ASP A 165 -8.75 -13.76 -3.58
C ASP A 165 -8.22 -13.72 -5.02
N THR A 166 -8.29 -12.59 -5.70
CA THR A 166 -7.79 -12.46 -7.07
C THR A 166 -6.27 -12.61 -7.13
N ARG A 167 -5.80 -13.55 -7.96
CA ARG A 167 -4.39 -13.82 -8.19
C ARG A 167 -3.78 -12.73 -9.07
N LEU A 168 -2.68 -12.14 -8.61
CA LEU A 168 -1.92 -11.17 -9.39
C LEU A 168 -1.32 -11.84 -10.63
N LYS A 169 -1.43 -11.17 -11.77
CA LYS A 169 -0.80 -11.59 -13.03
C LYS A 169 0.29 -10.58 -13.41
N LEU A 170 1.53 -11.00 -13.32
CA LEU A 170 2.67 -10.24 -13.83
C LEU A 170 2.88 -10.58 -15.31
N ARG A 171 2.97 -9.56 -16.16
CA ARG A 171 2.99 -9.69 -17.64
C ARG A 171 4.38 -9.47 -18.21
N ASN A 172 5.26 -8.82 -17.44
CA ASN A 172 6.53 -8.29 -17.95
C ASN A 172 7.76 -8.89 -17.25
N GLY A 173 7.61 -10.08 -16.65
CA GLY A 173 8.69 -10.79 -15.97
C GLY A 173 9.13 -10.14 -14.66
N PRO A 174 10.27 -10.51 -14.08
CA PRO A 174 10.71 -10.03 -12.77
C PRO A 174 10.82 -8.51 -12.69
N LEU A 175 10.44 -7.92 -11.57
CA LEU A 175 10.61 -6.49 -11.31
C LEU A 175 12.08 -6.20 -11.01
N THR A 176 12.70 -5.32 -11.80
CA THR A 176 14.10 -4.88 -11.65
C THR A 176 14.23 -3.48 -11.04
N LEU A 177 13.10 -2.85 -10.68
CA LEU A 177 13.07 -1.52 -10.08
C LEU A 177 13.76 -1.51 -8.72
N PRO A 178 14.43 -0.40 -8.33
CA PRO A 178 14.87 -0.18 -6.96
C PRO A 178 13.70 -0.24 -5.99
N ARG A 179 13.88 -0.95 -4.87
CA ARG A 179 12.82 -1.21 -3.91
C ARG A 179 13.27 -0.96 -2.48
N SER A 180 12.36 -0.42 -1.68
CA SER A 180 12.53 -0.27 -0.24
C SER A 180 11.36 -0.89 0.49
N TYR A 181 11.65 -1.54 1.61
CA TYR A 181 10.65 -2.03 2.54
C TYR A 181 10.74 -1.23 3.85
N ILE A 182 9.60 -0.75 4.36
CA ILE A 182 9.50 -0.14 5.69
C ILE A 182 8.65 -1.08 6.53
N VAL A 183 9.24 -1.69 7.56
CA VAL A 183 8.54 -2.59 8.48
C VAL A 183 8.10 -1.83 9.73
N ALA A 184 6.83 -1.99 10.13
CA ALA A 184 6.27 -1.45 11.36
C ALA A 184 6.57 -2.39 12.53
N THR A 185 7.48 -2.00 13.43
CA THR A 185 8.04 -2.90 14.45
C THR A 185 7.07 -3.26 15.58
N ARG A 186 6.00 -2.45 15.77
CA ARG A 186 4.93 -2.76 16.73
C ARG A 186 3.84 -3.66 16.14
N ASN A 187 3.82 -3.89 14.83
CA ASN A 187 2.88 -4.82 14.16
C ASN A 187 3.38 -6.26 14.22
N ARG A 188 3.61 -6.80 15.42
CA ARG A 188 4.26 -8.10 15.65
C ARG A 188 3.44 -9.31 15.21
N HIS A 189 2.13 -9.18 15.13
CA HIS A 189 1.20 -10.27 14.79
C HIS A 189 0.74 -10.25 13.33
N GLY A 190 1.21 -9.27 12.54
CA GLY A 190 0.93 -9.20 11.12
C GLY A 190 1.81 -10.14 10.29
N PRO A 191 1.40 -10.47 9.07
CA PRO A 191 2.16 -11.38 8.19
C PRO A 191 3.39 -10.73 7.54
N PHE A 192 3.75 -9.51 7.92
CA PHE A 192 4.69 -8.66 7.19
C PHE A 192 6.16 -8.93 7.49
N GLY A 193 6.48 -9.61 8.60
CA GLY A 193 7.85 -9.98 8.97
C GLY A 193 8.57 -10.80 7.90
N GLN A 194 7.87 -11.66 7.17
CA GLN A 194 8.40 -12.44 6.06
C GLN A 194 8.91 -11.56 4.90
N PHE A 195 8.21 -10.46 4.59
CA PHE A 195 8.59 -9.55 3.52
C PHE A 195 9.74 -8.63 3.95
N ALA A 196 9.81 -8.25 5.22
CA ALA A 196 10.97 -7.56 5.76
C ALA A 196 12.22 -8.44 5.70
N ALA A 197 12.12 -9.73 6.03
CA ALA A 197 13.21 -10.69 5.90
C ALA A 197 13.64 -10.85 4.43
N LEU A 198 12.68 -10.97 3.50
CA LEU A 198 12.95 -10.99 2.06
C LEU A 198 13.72 -9.74 1.62
N ALA A 199 13.27 -8.55 2.05
CA ALA A 199 13.92 -7.30 1.68
C ALA A 199 15.37 -7.18 2.20
N ARG A 200 15.65 -7.70 3.41
CA ARG A 200 16.99 -7.70 4.00
C ARG A 200 17.97 -8.63 3.27
N THR A 201 17.46 -9.67 2.62
CA THR A 201 18.30 -10.70 1.96
C THR A 201 18.37 -10.56 0.44
N THR A 202 17.49 -9.75 -0.17
CA THR A 202 17.44 -9.59 -1.62
C THR A 202 18.35 -8.44 -2.09
N PRO A 203 19.34 -8.70 -2.97
CA PRO A 203 20.17 -7.65 -3.54
C PRO A 203 19.33 -6.54 -4.22
N GLY A 204 19.74 -5.30 -4.03
CA GLY A 204 19.07 -4.12 -4.60
C GLY A 204 17.84 -3.65 -3.84
N TRP A 205 17.48 -4.30 -2.74
CA TRP A 205 16.49 -3.79 -1.79
C TRP A 205 17.13 -3.04 -0.63
N THR A 206 16.38 -2.15 -0.02
CA THR A 206 16.67 -1.62 1.31
C THR A 206 15.53 -1.95 2.27
N CYS A 207 15.85 -2.14 3.56
CA CYS A 207 14.86 -2.38 4.59
C CYS A 207 15.10 -1.38 5.73
N ASP A 208 14.09 -0.55 6.01
CA ASP A 208 14.07 0.40 7.11
C ASP A 208 12.99 -0.03 8.12
N GLU A 209 13.12 0.44 9.37
CA GLU A 209 12.18 0.15 10.46
C GLU A 209 11.50 1.42 10.93
N ILE A 210 10.21 1.31 11.28
CA ILE A 210 9.47 2.39 11.94
C ILE A 210 8.88 1.87 13.25
N ASP A 211 9.12 2.59 14.34
CA ASP A 211 8.53 2.28 15.66
C ASP A 211 7.07 2.73 15.72
N ALA A 212 6.22 1.98 15.06
CA ALA A 212 4.77 2.22 14.97
C ALA A 212 4.05 0.88 14.73
N SER A 213 2.71 0.89 14.87
CA SER A 213 1.86 -0.21 14.43
C SER A 213 1.65 -0.17 12.91
N HIS A 214 0.71 -1.00 12.43
CA HIS A 214 0.38 -1.17 11.02
C HIS A 214 -0.05 0.11 10.26
N SER A 215 -0.43 1.18 10.96
CA SER A 215 -0.95 2.41 10.33
C SER A 215 -0.10 3.66 10.63
N PRO A 216 1.22 3.67 10.33
CA PRO A 216 2.11 4.78 10.68
C PRO A 216 1.74 6.10 9.99
N ASN A 217 1.01 6.07 8.88
CA ASN A 217 0.42 7.24 8.24
C ASN A 217 -0.59 7.98 9.14
N VAL A 218 -1.16 7.29 10.12
CA VAL A 218 -2.09 7.85 11.13
C VAL A 218 -1.38 8.10 12.45
N THR A 219 -0.67 7.09 12.97
CA THR A 219 -0.14 7.07 14.34
C THR A 219 1.26 7.69 14.47
N ALA A 220 2.06 7.70 13.40
CA ALA A 220 3.44 8.21 13.38
C ALA A 220 3.79 8.94 12.07
N PRO A 221 2.97 9.93 11.61
CA PRO A 221 3.16 10.54 10.29
C PRO A 221 4.49 11.27 10.12
N GLY A 222 5.01 11.93 11.17
CA GLY A 222 6.31 12.61 11.14
C GLY A 222 7.48 11.64 10.94
N PRO A 223 7.63 10.61 11.79
CA PRO A 223 8.62 9.56 11.59
C PRO A 223 8.52 8.87 10.22
N LEU A 224 7.30 8.59 9.72
CA LEU A 224 7.11 8.01 8.39
C LEU A 224 7.61 8.95 7.30
N MET A 225 7.32 10.26 7.40
CA MET A 225 7.81 11.24 6.42
C MET A 225 9.33 11.29 6.37
N ALA A 226 9.98 11.29 7.54
CA ALA A 226 11.45 11.29 7.62
C ALA A 226 12.08 10.05 6.96
N LEU A 227 11.42 8.88 7.03
CA LEU A 227 11.84 7.68 6.32
C LEU A 227 11.68 7.81 4.80
N VAL A 228 10.53 8.32 4.35
CA VAL A 228 10.26 8.55 2.93
C VAL A 228 11.29 9.51 2.33
N ASP A 229 11.56 10.64 2.99
CA ASP A 229 12.59 11.62 2.57
C ASP A 229 13.97 10.96 2.44
N ARG A 230 14.37 10.16 3.42
CA ARG A 230 15.65 9.45 3.43
C ARG A 230 15.77 8.45 2.27
N ILE A 231 14.70 7.71 1.97
CA ILE A 231 14.68 6.78 0.84
C ILE A 231 14.83 7.52 -0.48
N ILE A 232 14.11 8.63 -0.65
CA ILE A 232 14.18 9.48 -1.84
C ILE A 232 15.59 10.08 -2.02
N ALA A 233 16.21 10.55 -0.94
CA ALA A 233 17.58 11.09 -0.97
C ALA A 233 18.61 10.01 -1.33
N ARG A 234 18.51 8.80 -0.78
CA ARG A 234 19.40 7.67 -1.14
C ARG A 234 19.30 7.32 -2.62
N ARG A 235 18.09 7.34 -3.19
CA ARG A 235 17.88 7.12 -4.63
C ARG A 235 18.61 8.16 -5.47
N ALA A 236 18.46 9.46 -5.16
CA ALA A 236 19.12 10.54 -5.89
C ALA A 236 20.64 10.37 -5.92
N ALA A 237 21.26 10.09 -4.77
CA ALA A 237 22.69 9.86 -4.65
C ALA A 237 23.19 8.63 -5.43
N THR A 238 22.34 7.61 -5.62
CA THR A 238 22.70 6.41 -6.40
C THR A 238 22.66 6.68 -7.90
N ASN A 239 21.74 7.52 -8.36
CA ASN A 239 21.62 7.91 -9.77
C ASN A 239 22.78 8.81 -10.21
N GLU A 240 23.21 9.76 -9.36
CA GLU A 240 24.38 10.64 -9.62
C GLU A 240 25.69 9.87 -9.79
N LYS A 241 25.83 8.69 -9.14
CA LYS A 241 27.03 7.84 -9.27
C LYS A 241 27.04 6.95 -10.52
N ARG A 242 25.93 6.87 -11.24
CA ARG A 242 25.75 6.00 -12.42
C ARG A 242 25.70 6.78 -13.75
N GLY A 243 25.54 8.10 -13.69
CA GLY A 243 25.62 9.03 -14.83
C GLY A 243 27.00 9.64 -14.96
#